data_372d556e42cde5d4f5779b1e9cba1ee2
#
_entry.id   372d556e42cde5d4f5779b1e9cba1ee2
#
_cell.length_a   1.000
_cell.length_b   1.000
_cell.length_c   1.000
_cell.angle_alpha   90.00
_cell.angle_beta   90.00
_cell.angle_gamma   90.00
#
_symmetry.space_group_name_H-M   'P 1'
#
loop_
_entity.id
_entity.type
_entity.pdbx_description
1 polymer ?
#
loop_
_entity_poly.entity_id
_entity_poly.type
_entity_poly.pdbx_seq_one_letter_code
_entity_poly.pdbx_strand_id
1 'polypeptide(L)'
;MKVLLLFVSVCIGVSQQMNFDKVIDDLEDVVDKRAKECYGEFKLSRQQLDSMFKMKDLPNDRSLKCDLACIYIHLNFVDGSFTMLTDKVKRYSGVDEATAEIVYNKCKELKGKDNCEKAFNAANFIRETFGNL
;
A
#
# COMPACT_ATOMS: atom_id res chain seq x y z
N MET A 1 2.63 28.95 -24.34
CA MET A 1 3.74 28.37 -24.00
C MET A 1 3.71 27.87 -22.62
N LYS A 2 3.73 28.72 -21.64
CA LYS A 2 3.64 28.28 -20.28
C LYS A 2 2.35 27.59 -19.99
N VAL A 3 1.30 28.08 -20.57
CA VAL A 3 -0.01 27.49 -20.42
C VAL A 3 0.02 26.06 -20.91
N LEU A 4 0.70 25.85 -22.01
CA LEU A 4 0.82 24.53 -22.57
C LEU A 4 1.56 23.59 -21.65
N LEU A 5 2.60 24.08 -21.03
CA LEU A 5 3.37 23.28 -20.10
C LEU A 5 2.53 22.89 -18.89
N LEU A 6 1.77 23.84 -18.38
CA LEU A 6 0.89 23.55 -17.29
C LEU A 6 -0.13 22.50 -17.66
N PHE A 7 -0.63 22.62 -18.86
CA PHE A 7 -1.60 21.69 -19.34
C PHE A 7 -1.03 20.29 -19.44
N VAL A 8 0.20 20.17 -19.90
CA VAL A 8 0.88 18.90 -19.97
C VAL A 8 1.06 18.34 -18.58
N SER A 9 1.38 19.18 -17.63
CA SER A 9 1.53 18.74 -16.25
C SER A 9 0.22 18.19 -15.69
N VAL A 10 -0.87 18.82 -16.04
CA VAL A 10 -2.19 18.36 -15.62
C VAL A 10 -2.47 16.98 -16.21
N CYS A 11 -2.16 16.81 -17.47
CA CYS A 11 -2.35 15.53 -18.12
C CYS A 11 -1.51 14.44 -17.48
N ILE A 12 -0.28 14.77 -17.15
CA ILE A 12 0.59 13.84 -16.48
C ILE A 12 0.02 13.49 -15.11
N GLY A 13 -0.49 14.48 -14.39
CA GLY A 13 -1.13 14.25 -13.11
C GLY A 13 -2.31 13.33 -13.22
N VAL A 14 -3.11 13.52 -14.25
CA VAL A 14 -4.26 12.66 -14.48
C VAL A 14 -3.82 11.25 -14.80
N SER A 15 -2.81 11.10 -15.64
CA SER A 15 -2.33 9.77 -16.00
C SER A 15 -1.66 9.09 -14.82
N GLN A 16 -1.18 9.86 -13.86
CA GLN A 16 -0.62 9.31 -12.64
C GLN A 16 -1.66 9.06 -11.58
N GLN A 17 -2.87 9.48 -11.83
CA GLN A 17 -3.98 9.04 -11.00
C GLN A 17 -4.05 7.56 -11.19
N MET A 18 -3.39 6.88 -10.31
CA MET A 18 -3.33 5.45 -10.40
C MET A 18 -4.71 4.88 -10.23
N ASN A 19 -4.96 3.82 -10.93
CA ASN A 19 -6.12 3.01 -10.67
C ASN A 19 -5.81 2.24 -9.39
N PHE A 20 -6.16 2.83 -8.27
CA PHE A 20 -5.82 2.26 -6.97
C PHE A 20 -6.44 0.87 -6.80
N ASP A 21 -7.65 0.68 -7.31
CA ASP A 21 -8.32 -0.62 -7.24
C ASP A 21 -7.51 -1.68 -7.97
N LYS A 22 -6.91 -1.32 -9.11
CA LYS A 22 -6.07 -2.26 -9.85
C LYS A 22 -4.81 -2.60 -9.05
N VAL A 23 -4.22 -1.62 -8.39
CA VAL A 23 -3.04 -1.86 -7.55
C VAL A 23 -3.40 -2.83 -6.42
N ILE A 24 -4.55 -2.65 -5.82
CA ILE A 24 -5.04 -3.55 -4.78
C ILE A 24 -5.23 -4.96 -5.33
N ASP A 25 -5.88 -5.08 -6.50
CA ASP A 25 -6.10 -6.38 -7.12
C ASP A 25 -4.77 -7.09 -7.41
N ASP A 26 -3.81 -6.36 -7.95
CA ASP A 26 -2.49 -6.92 -8.27
C ASP A 26 -1.76 -7.37 -7.01
N LEU A 27 -1.87 -6.58 -5.94
CA LEU A 27 -1.26 -6.94 -4.67
C LEU A 27 -1.91 -8.20 -4.10
N GLU A 28 -3.22 -8.30 -4.18
CA GLU A 28 -3.95 -9.47 -3.70
C GLU A 28 -3.58 -10.72 -4.47
N ASP A 29 -3.31 -10.60 -5.77
CA ASP A 29 -2.82 -11.73 -6.55
C ASP A 29 -1.48 -12.22 -6.02
N VAL A 30 -0.62 -11.31 -5.62
CA VAL A 30 0.67 -11.68 -5.04
C VAL A 30 0.48 -12.31 -3.65
N VAL A 31 -0.45 -11.78 -2.86
CA VAL A 31 -0.78 -12.37 -1.56
C VAL A 31 -1.27 -13.79 -1.72
N ASP A 32 -2.13 -14.04 -2.71
CA ASP A 32 -2.63 -15.39 -2.98
C ASP A 32 -1.49 -16.37 -3.29
N LYS A 33 -0.45 -15.88 -3.92
CA LYS A 33 0.68 -16.74 -4.31
C LYS A 33 1.71 -16.91 -3.21
N ARG A 34 1.92 -15.90 -2.39
CA ARG A 34 3.08 -15.87 -1.48
C ARG A 34 2.74 -15.69 -0.01
N ALA A 35 1.54 -15.29 0.31
CA ALA A 35 1.14 -14.97 1.68
C ALA A 35 -0.25 -15.48 2.02
N LYS A 36 -0.67 -16.53 1.34
CA LYS A 36 -2.02 -17.07 1.49
C LYS A 36 -2.34 -17.48 2.93
N GLU A 37 -1.34 -17.94 3.66
CA GLU A 37 -1.52 -18.34 5.05
C GLU A 37 -1.98 -17.18 5.93
N CYS A 38 -1.73 -15.95 5.54
CA CYS A 38 -2.19 -14.79 6.30
C CYS A 38 -3.70 -14.71 6.38
N TYR A 39 -4.38 -15.12 5.31
CA TYR A 39 -5.85 -15.15 5.33
C TYR A 39 -6.37 -16.08 6.41
N GLY A 40 -5.84 -17.29 6.46
CA GLY A 40 -6.28 -18.29 7.44
C GLY A 40 -5.95 -17.88 8.86
N GLU A 41 -4.78 -17.33 9.07
CA GLU A 41 -4.31 -16.96 10.40
C GLU A 41 -5.19 -15.89 11.05
N PHE A 42 -5.63 -14.92 10.25
CA PHE A 42 -6.44 -13.82 10.77
C PHE A 42 -7.91 -13.92 10.38
N LYS A 43 -8.30 -15.04 9.80
CA LYS A 43 -9.69 -15.34 9.44
C LYS A 43 -10.30 -14.29 8.53
N LEU A 44 -9.49 -13.78 7.59
CA LEU A 44 -9.94 -12.84 6.58
C LEU A 44 -9.83 -13.52 5.21
N SER A 45 -10.90 -13.48 4.43
CA SER A 45 -10.84 -13.94 3.05
C SER A 45 -10.26 -12.85 2.17
N ARG A 46 -9.81 -13.21 0.97
CA ARG A 46 -9.39 -12.22 -0.01
C ARG A 46 -10.51 -11.21 -0.28
N GLN A 47 -11.74 -11.69 -0.36
CA GLN A 47 -12.88 -10.83 -0.63
C GLN A 47 -13.11 -9.80 0.47
N GLN A 48 -12.96 -10.21 1.73
CA GLN A 48 -13.06 -9.29 2.85
C GLN A 48 -11.94 -8.26 2.83
N LEU A 49 -10.72 -8.72 2.58
CA LEU A 49 -9.57 -7.83 2.51
C LEU A 49 -9.73 -6.82 1.38
N ASP A 50 -10.18 -7.28 0.20
CA ASP A 50 -10.44 -6.42 -0.94
C ASP A 50 -11.46 -5.34 -0.61
N SER A 51 -12.56 -5.72 0.03
CA SER A 51 -13.58 -4.76 0.42
C SER A 51 -13.05 -3.70 1.37
N MET A 52 -12.24 -4.12 2.33
CA MET A 52 -11.67 -3.18 3.30
C MET A 52 -10.67 -2.24 2.66
N PHE A 53 -9.82 -2.74 1.78
CA PHE A 53 -8.82 -1.89 1.11
C PHE A 53 -9.47 -0.88 0.17
N LYS A 54 -10.62 -1.19 -0.39
CA LYS A 54 -11.31 -0.31 -1.33
C LYS A 54 -12.26 0.66 -0.64
N MET A 55 -12.42 0.59 0.67
CA MET A 55 -13.20 1.56 1.41
C MET A 55 -12.46 2.90 1.45
N LYS A 56 -13.21 3.97 1.65
CA LYS A 56 -12.63 5.30 1.74
C LYS A 56 -11.58 5.39 2.84
N ASP A 57 -11.89 4.83 3.99
CA ASP A 57 -10.96 4.75 5.12
C ASP A 57 -10.82 3.30 5.53
N LEU A 58 -9.60 2.90 5.87
CA LEU A 58 -9.36 1.56 6.38
C LEU A 58 -10.03 1.39 7.74
N PRO A 59 -10.77 0.30 7.95
CA PRO A 59 -11.40 0.08 9.24
C PRO A 59 -10.39 -0.10 10.36
N ASN A 60 -10.73 0.38 11.53
CA ASN A 60 -9.89 0.22 12.71
C ASN A 60 -10.17 -1.15 13.32
N ASP A 61 -9.61 -2.17 12.72
CA ASP A 61 -9.88 -3.57 13.04
C ASP A 61 -8.55 -4.27 13.33
N ARG A 62 -8.45 -4.90 14.48
CA ARG A 62 -7.20 -5.52 14.91
C ARG A 62 -6.79 -6.69 14.00
N SER A 63 -7.75 -7.49 13.55
CA SER A 63 -7.45 -8.58 12.64
C SER A 63 -6.88 -8.08 11.33
N LEU A 64 -7.45 -6.99 10.80
CA LEU A 64 -6.93 -6.38 9.58
C LEU A 64 -5.51 -5.87 9.80
N LYS A 65 -5.26 -5.20 10.91
CA LYS A 65 -3.94 -4.66 11.21
C LYS A 65 -2.88 -5.75 11.25
N CYS A 66 -3.19 -6.85 11.91
CA CYS A 66 -2.25 -7.95 12.02
C CYS A 66 -2.12 -8.74 10.72
N ASP A 67 -3.19 -8.82 9.95
CA ASP A 67 -3.13 -9.42 8.62
C ASP A 67 -2.19 -8.61 7.72
N LEU A 68 -2.27 -7.29 7.78
CA LEU A 68 -1.35 -6.43 7.02
C LEU A 68 0.11 -6.66 7.45
N ALA A 69 0.36 -6.79 8.73
CA ALA A 69 1.70 -7.08 9.21
C ALA A 69 2.19 -8.43 8.68
N CYS A 70 1.33 -9.44 8.70
CA CYS A 70 1.63 -10.76 8.16
C CYS A 70 1.98 -10.67 6.67
N ILE A 71 1.18 -9.95 5.90
CA ILE A 71 1.41 -9.76 4.48
C ILE A 71 2.75 -9.05 4.23
N TYR A 72 3.03 -8.00 4.96
CA TYR A 72 4.27 -7.25 4.80
C TYR A 72 5.49 -8.14 5.04
N ILE A 73 5.42 -8.99 6.07
CA ILE A 73 6.51 -9.90 6.38
C ILE A 73 6.66 -10.95 5.28
N HIS A 74 5.57 -11.58 4.88
CA HIS A 74 5.61 -12.67 3.90
C HIS A 74 5.99 -12.21 2.50
N LEU A 75 5.68 -10.97 2.15
CA LEU A 75 6.07 -10.42 0.86
C LEU A 75 7.44 -9.75 0.90
N ASN A 76 8.10 -9.80 2.04
CA ASN A 76 9.41 -9.18 2.24
C ASN A 76 9.39 -7.68 2.00
N PHE A 77 8.30 -7.03 2.38
CA PHE A 77 8.20 -5.57 2.31
C PHE A 77 8.91 -4.90 3.48
N VAL A 78 9.17 -5.65 4.54
CA VAL A 78 9.86 -5.15 5.72
C VAL A 78 11.02 -6.07 6.06
N ASP A 79 12.01 -5.51 6.75
CA ASP A 79 13.15 -6.30 7.25
C ASP A 79 12.85 -6.86 8.63
N GLY A 80 13.87 -7.47 9.25
CA GLY A 80 13.74 -8.07 10.57
C GLY A 80 13.38 -7.10 11.69
N SER A 81 13.66 -5.82 11.48
CA SER A 81 13.29 -4.76 12.43
C SER A 81 11.95 -4.13 12.10
N PHE A 82 11.24 -4.69 11.14
CA PHE A 82 9.99 -4.18 10.63
C PHE A 82 10.16 -2.77 10.05
N THR A 83 11.25 -2.55 9.33
CA THR A 83 11.50 -1.32 8.57
C THR A 83 11.18 -1.60 7.10
N MET A 84 10.46 -0.71 6.49
CA MET A 84 10.00 -0.91 5.11
C MET A 84 11.16 -0.93 4.12
N LEU A 85 11.14 -1.96 3.25
CA LEU A 85 12.09 -2.09 2.16
C LEU A 85 11.48 -1.45 0.92
N THR A 86 11.76 -0.17 0.74
CA THR A 86 11.08 0.63 -0.28
C THR A 86 11.22 0.08 -1.69
N ASP A 87 12.37 -0.49 -2.03
CA ASP A 87 12.59 -1.04 -3.36
C ASP A 87 11.65 -2.20 -3.66
N LYS A 88 11.26 -2.95 -2.64
CA LYS A 88 10.34 -4.06 -2.80
C LYS A 88 8.91 -3.59 -3.01
N VAL A 89 8.53 -2.55 -2.29
CA VAL A 89 7.15 -2.05 -2.30
C VAL A 89 6.85 -1.23 -3.55
N LYS A 90 7.81 -0.46 -4.04
CA LYS A 90 7.62 0.41 -5.20
C LYS A 90 7.10 -0.34 -6.43
N ARG A 91 7.42 -1.61 -6.56
CA ARG A 91 6.96 -2.41 -7.71
C ARG A 91 5.46 -2.48 -7.84
N TYR A 92 4.75 -2.35 -6.74
CA TYR A 92 3.30 -2.52 -6.73
C TYR A 92 2.55 -1.21 -6.64
N SER A 93 3.27 -0.09 -6.70
CA SER A 93 2.62 1.20 -6.46
C SER A 93 1.80 1.73 -7.63
N GLY A 94 2.19 1.41 -8.85
CA GLY A 94 1.46 1.90 -10.02
C GLY A 94 1.67 3.37 -10.32
N VAL A 95 2.57 4.05 -9.60
CA VAL A 95 2.91 5.45 -9.87
C VAL A 95 4.35 5.53 -10.35
N ASP A 96 4.76 6.73 -10.80
CA ASP A 96 6.13 6.90 -11.25
C ASP A 96 7.11 6.70 -10.10
N GLU A 97 8.35 6.37 -10.46
CA GLU A 97 9.34 6.03 -9.47
C GLU A 97 9.65 7.17 -8.51
N ALA A 98 9.71 8.40 -9.02
CA ALA A 98 10.02 9.55 -8.18
C ALA A 98 8.95 9.77 -7.11
N THR A 99 7.69 9.68 -7.50
CA THR A 99 6.57 9.83 -6.57
C THR A 99 6.56 8.69 -5.55
N ALA A 100 6.75 7.47 -6.01
CA ALA A 100 6.80 6.30 -5.13
C ALA A 100 7.92 6.45 -4.11
N GLU A 101 9.09 6.90 -4.55
CA GLU A 101 10.21 7.06 -3.66
C GLU A 101 9.95 8.09 -2.56
N ILE A 102 9.35 9.22 -2.90
CA ILE A 102 9.01 10.23 -1.91
C ILE A 102 8.07 9.67 -0.86
N VAL A 103 7.04 8.99 -1.30
CA VAL A 103 6.03 8.44 -0.39
C VAL A 103 6.63 7.35 0.50
N TYR A 104 7.31 6.38 -0.11
CA TYR A 104 7.82 5.25 0.65
C TYR A 104 8.97 5.62 1.56
N ASN A 105 9.76 6.63 1.22
CA ASN A 105 10.80 7.09 2.12
C ASN A 105 10.22 7.68 3.39
N LYS A 106 9.06 8.28 3.31
CA LYS A 106 8.36 8.77 4.50
C LYS A 106 7.81 7.64 5.35
N CYS A 107 7.56 6.50 4.75
CA CYS A 107 7.07 5.32 5.45
C CYS A 107 8.18 4.39 5.90
N LYS A 108 9.42 4.70 5.57
CA LYS A 108 10.54 3.81 5.80
C LYS A 108 10.66 3.42 7.26
N GLU A 109 10.48 4.37 8.16
CA GLU A 109 10.44 4.10 9.57
C GLU A 109 8.98 4.04 10.00
N LEU A 110 8.47 2.83 10.10
CA LEU A 110 7.09 2.62 10.46
C LEU A 110 6.87 2.93 11.94
N LYS A 111 5.76 3.60 12.23
CA LYS A 111 5.43 4.00 13.58
C LYS A 111 4.21 3.25 14.09
N GLY A 112 4.23 2.92 15.35
CA GLY A 112 3.16 2.19 16.01
C GLY A 112 3.68 1.45 17.21
N LYS A 113 2.78 1.07 18.12
CA LYS A 113 3.18 0.38 19.34
C LYS A 113 3.61 -1.07 19.13
N ASP A 114 3.18 -1.67 18.03
CA ASP A 114 3.58 -3.02 17.64
C ASP A 114 3.54 -3.14 16.12
N ASN A 115 3.91 -4.30 15.60
CA ASN A 115 3.99 -4.50 14.17
C ASN A 115 2.64 -4.35 13.46
N CYS A 116 1.56 -4.79 14.11
CA CYS A 116 0.22 -4.65 13.52
C CYS A 116 -0.14 -3.18 13.35
N GLU A 117 0.11 -2.36 14.35
CA GLU A 117 -0.16 -0.92 14.26
C GLU A 117 0.77 -0.25 13.25
N LYS A 118 2.03 -0.65 13.22
CA LYS A 118 2.98 -0.10 12.24
C LYS A 118 2.52 -0.36 10.82
N ALA A 119 2.11 -1.59 10.54
CA ALA A 119 1.65 -1.96 9.20
C ALA A 119 0.38 -1.19 8.82
N PHE A 120 -0.54 -1.05 9.76
CA PHE A 120 -1.78 -0.33 9.52
C PHE A 120 -1.52 1.15 9.24
N ASN A 121 -0.67 1.77 10.04
CA ASN A 121 -0.35 3.19 9.87
C ASN A 121 0.34 3.45 8.53
N ALA A 122 1.23 2.56 8.12
CA ALA A 122 1.89 2.67 6.83
C ALA A 122 0.89 2.51 5.68
N ALA A 123 0.02 1.50 5.77
CA ALA A 123 -0.98 1.27 4.74
C ALA A 123 -1.93 2.46 4.60
N ASN A 124 -2.36 3.02 5.71
CA ASN A 124 -3.22 4.19 5.71
C ASN A 124 -2.53 5.40 5.08
N PHE A 125 -1.29 5.65 5.44
CA PHE A 125 -0.53 6.76 4.89
C PHE A 125 -0.37 6.62 3.38
N ILE A 126 0.03 5.45 2.93
CA ILE A 126 0.24 5.18 1.50
C ILE A 126 -1.08 5.33 0.76
N ARG A 127 -2.14 4.78 1.29
CA ARG A 127 -3.45 4.82 0.67
C ARG A 127 -3.97 6.25 0.55
N GLU A 128 -3.87 7.02 1.62
CA GLU A 128 -4.32 8.41 1.60
C GLU A 128 -3.51 9.24 0.63
N THR A 129 -2.20 9.06 0.62
CA THR A 129 -1.33 9.83 -0.25
C THR A 129 -1.60 9.52 -1.71
N PHE A 130 -1.65 8.23 -2.08
CA PHE A 130 -1.91 7.86 -3.47
C PHE A 130 -3.36 8.06 -3.88
N GLY A 131 -4.28 7.93 -2.94
CA GLY A 131 -5.70 8.15 -3.22
C GLY A 131 -6.04 9.59 -3.54
N ASN A 132 -5.18 10.52 -3.16
CA ASN A 132 -5.38 11.95 -3.41
C ASN A 132 -4.62 12.45 -4.64
N LEU A 133 -3.94 11.56 -5.34
CA LEU A 133 -3.31 11.91 -6.62
C LEU A 133 -4.34 11.88 -7.74
#